data_d9ae556078288c4ed5199beb0f00a62a
#
_entry.id   d9ae556078288c4ed5199beb0f00a62a
#
_cell.length_a   1.000
_cell.length_b   1.000
_cell.length_c   1.000
_cell.angle_alpha   90.00
_cell.angle_beta   90.00
_cell.angle_gamma   90.00
#
_symmetry.space_group_name_H-M   'P 1'
#
loop_
_entity.id
_entity.type
_entity.pdbx_description
1 polymer ?
#
loop_
_entity_poly.entity_id
_entity_poly.type
_entity_poly.pdbx_seq_one_letter_code
_entity_poly.pdbx_strand_id
1 'polypeptide(L)'
;MRRIENRYNGEVNRYFLCDRGRFGYGYVNREDRPTQALERINDKHVKININYALDETIKRIKDKKIIGIGSPRASLETNFALKNLVGFENFSTGLNHQQQALVNKCIEVLSTEGIYNPGMTDIESHDAVLILGEDITQTSSRVALSIRQAAKNEAIKMAAATKTQSWLAEPVKRIAQGSQSPVYIIDVTQTKLEDISKVSVVATPEDITKLGFKVADEIAKFADDLAKIVDPQTVEKDADTGMDAMQALAQQIAYDLIQANKPLVVSGSSLSSI
;
A
#
# COMPACT_ATOMS: atom_id res chain seq x y z
N MET A 1 -11.81 -16.46 20.74
CA MET A 1 -10.42 -16.52 20.19
C MET A 1 -9.46 -16.06 21.27
N ARG A 2 -8.33 -16.73 21.47
CA ARG A 2 -7.39 -16.38 22.55
C ARG A 2 -5.98 -16.07 22.07
N ARG A 3 -5.62 -16.49 20.86
CA ARG A 3 -4.31 -16.29 20.26
C ARG A 3 -4.38 -16.41 18.75
N ILE A 4 -3.56 -15.63 18.06
CA ILE A 4 -3.30 -15.74 16.63
C ILE A 4 -1.80 -15.96 16.45
N GLU A 5 -1.44 -16.98 15.68
CA GLU A 5 -0.07 -17.26 15.27
C GLU A 5 0.01 -17.31 13.76
N ASN A 6 1.15 -16.92 13.21
CA ASN A 6 1.33 -17.04 11.77
C ASN A 6 1.61 -18.50 11.38
N ARG A 7 1.21 -18.85 10.18
CA ARG A 7 1.72 -20.02 9.48
C ARG A 7 2.93 -19.59 8.65
N TYR A 8 4.03 -20.32 8.78
CA TYR A 8 5.23 -20.05 7.99
C TYR A 8 4.92 -20.19 6.49
N ASN A 9 5.32 -19.17 5.71
CA ASN A 9 5.33 -19.21 4.25
C ASN A 9 6.60 -18.48 3.78
N GLY A 10 7.53 -19.22 3.15
CA GLY A 10 8.84 -18.69 2.73
C GLY A 10 8.74 -17.57 1.69
N GLU A 11 7.70 -17.57 0.86
CA GLU A 11 7.51 -16.60 -0.22
C GLU A 11 6.77 -15.33 0.21
N VAL A 12 5.96 -15.41 1.29
CA VAL A 12 5.10 -14.32 1.70
C VAL A 12 5.57 -13.67 3.00
N ASN A 13 5.44 -14.37 4.11
CA ASN A 13 5.60 -13.77 5.44
C ASN A 13 6.75 -14.37 6.25
N ARG A 14 7.32 -15.51 5.87
CA ARG A 14 8.25 -16.26 6.71
C ARG A 14 7.65 -16.44 8.11
N TYR A 15 8.25 -15.88 9.15
CA TYR A 15 7.73 -15.87 10.53
C TYR A 15 7.05 -14.54 10.93
N PHE A 16 6.91 -13.60 10.01
CA PHE A 16 6.37 -12.28 10.33
C PHE A 16 4.86 -12.33 10.55
N LEU A 17 4.43 -11.73 11.63
CA LEU A 17 3.04 -11.41 11.93
C LEU A 17 3.01 -10.05 12.62
N CYS A 18 2.31 -9.08 12.04
CA CYS A 18 2.19 -7.75 12.61
C CYS A 18 1.35 -7.76 13.90
N ASP A 19 1.54 -6.75 14.74
CA ASP A 19 0.82 -6.64 16.01
C ASP A 19 -0.69 -6.55 15.83
N ARG A 20 -1.18 -5.87 14.78
CA ARG A 20 -2.60 -5.84 14.44
C ARG A 20 -3.14 -7.24 14.12
N GLY A 21 -2.41 -8.04 13.36
CA GLY A 21 -2.76 -9.43 13.09
C GLY A 21 -2.73 -10.29 14.35
N ARG A 22 -1.73 -10.08 15.21
CA ARG A 22 -1.55 -10.87 16.44
C ARG A 22 -2.55 -10.52 17.53
N PHE A 23 -2.82 -9.25 17.75
CA PHE A 23 -3.58 -8.75 18.90
C PHE A 23 -4.93 -8.11 18.56
N GLY A 24 -5.20 -7.88 17.26
CA GLY A 24 -6.40 -7.17 16.79
C GLY A 24 -7.72 -7.95 16.87
N TYR A 25 -7.76 -9.10 17.51
CA TYR A 25 -8.93 -9.99 17.56
C TYR A 25 -9.93 -9.65 18.67
N GLY A 26 -9.74 -8.59 19.44
CA GLY A 26 -10.62 -8.22 20.56
C GLY A 26 -12.09 -8.11 20.16
N TYR A 27 -12.38 -7.61 18.95
CA TYR A 27 -13.75 -7.50 18.44
C TYR A 27 -14.48 -8.84 18.31
N VAL A 28 -13.76 -9.96 18.17
CA VAL A 28 -14.37 -11.31 18.09
C VAL A 28 -14.95 -11.76 19.43
N ASN A 29 -14.34 -11.32 20.54
CA ASN A 29 -14.69 -11.73 21.89
C ASN A 29 -15.58 -10.69 22.62
N ARG A 30 -16.09 -9.69 21.92
CA ARG A 30 -16.96 -8.67 22.53
C ARG A 30 -18.29 -9.31 22.98
N GLU A 31 -18.74 -8.96 24.18
CA GLU A 31 -20.00 -9.46 24.75
C GLU A 31 -21.26 -8.87 24.07
N ASP A 32 -21.12 -7.62 23.56
CA ASP A 32 -22.17 -6.91 22.83
C ASP A 32 -22.32 -7.34 21.36
N ARG A 33 -21.54 -8.33 20.93
CA ARG A 33 -21.60 -8.83 19.56
C ARG A 33 -22.91 -9.57 19.31
N PRO A 34 -23.67 -9.24 18.24
CA PRO A 34 -24.88 -9.95 17.90
C PRO A 34 -24.58 -11.43 17.58
N THR A 35 -25.23 -12.34 18.33
CA THR A 35 -25.11 -13.81 18.16
C THR A 35 -26.34 -14.45 17.57
N GLN A 36 -27.45 -13.69 17.48
CA GLN A 36 -28.73 -14.10 16.96
C GLN A 36 -29.35 -13.02 16.10
N ALA A 37 -30.34 -13.37 15.31
CA ALA A 37 -31.14 -12.39 14.58
C ALA A 37 -31.85 -11.45 15.57
N LEU A 38 -31.93 -10.18 15.21
CA LEU A 38 -32.57 -9.15 16.04
C LEU A 38 -33.67 -8.48 15.23
N GLU A 39 -34.83 -8.27 15.88
CA GLU A 39 -35.89 -7.43 15.33
C GLU A 39 -36.07 -6.19 16.18
N ARG A 40 -36.27 -5.03 15.53
CA ARG A 40 -36.55 -3.77 16.22
C ARG A 40 -38.05 -3.66 16.48
N ILE A 41 -38.44 -3.75 17.75
CA ILE A 41 -39.79 -3.59 18.20
C ILE A 41 -39.83 -2.47 19.26
N ASN A 42 -40.62 -1.43 19.04
CA ASN A 42 -40.74 -0.26 19.93
C ASN A 42 -39.35 0.28 20.37
N ASP A 43 -38.48 0.54 19.37
CA ASP A 43 -37.10 1.04 19.52
C ASP A 43 -36.14 0.14 20.33
N LYS A 44 -36.52 -1.08 20.63
CA LYS A 44 -35.66 -2.07 21.28
C LYS A 44 -35.34 -3.22 20.33
N HIS A 45 -34.10 -3.70 20.39
CA HIS A 45 -33.66 -4.88 19.65
C HIS A 45 -34.04 -6.14 20.46
N VAL A 46 -34.90 -6.94 19.89
CA VAL A 46 -35.40 -8.21 20.50
C VAL A 46 -34.79 -9.37 19.72
N LYS A 47 -34.28 -10.36 20.43
CA LYS A 47 -33.74 -11.60 19.83
C LYS A 47 -34.87 -12.42 19.26
N ILE A 48 -34.73 -12.85 18.02
CA ILE A 48 -35.71 -13.68 17.30
C ILE A 48 -35.06 -14.93 16.72
N ASN A 49 -35.88 -15.92 16.41
CA ASN A 49 -35.42 -17.13 15.74
C ASN A 49 -34.97 -16.82 14.29
N ILE A 50 -33.90 -17.43 13.80
CA ILE A 50 -33.33 -17.17 12.46
C ILE A 50 -34.35 -17.50 11.35
N ASN A 51 -35.11 -18.60 11.45
CA ASN A 51 -36.07 -18.96 10.41
C ASN A 51 -37.19 -17.92 10.33
N TYR A 52 -37.69 -17.48 11.50
CA TYR A 52 -38.67 -16.39 11.57
C TYR A 52 -38.11 -15.09 10.95
N ALA A 53 -36.83 -14.76 11.23
CA ALA A 53 -36.18 -13.58 10.65
C ALA A 53 -36.12 -13.68 9.14
N LEU A 54 -35.79 -14.85 8.58
CA LEU A 54 -35.73 -15.07 7.13
C LEU A 54 -37.12 -14.92 6.49
N ASP A 55 -38.14 -15.57 7.07
CA ASP A 55 -39.52 -15.48 6.57
C ASP A 55 -40.02 -14.03 6.57
N GLU A 56 -39.82 -13.30 7.66
CA GLU A 56 -40.21 -11.90 7.76
C GLU A 56 -39.38 -11.00 6.79
N THR A 57 -38.11 -11.29 6.59
CA THR A 57 -37.30 -10.56 5.61
C THR A 57 -37.86 -10.79 4.20
N ILE A 58 -38.14 -12.05 3.83
CA ILE A 58 -38.71 -12.38 2.51
C ILE A 58 -40.04 -11.65 2.30
N LYS A 59 -40.95 -11.66 3.30
CA LYS A 59 -42.21 -10.92 3.22
C LYS A 59 -41.99 -9.41 3.01
N ARG A 60 -41.05 -8.81 3.74
CA ARG A 60 -40.78 -7.36 3.66
C ARG A 60 -40.19 -6.92 2.34
N ILE A 61 -39.34 -7.77 1.68
CA ILE A 61 -38.68 -7.46 0.41
C ILE A 61 -39.50 -7.86 -0.80
N LYS A 62 -40.54 -8.73 -0.60
CA LYS A 62 -41.42 -9.16 -1.69
C LYS A 62 -42.04 -7.95 -2.41
N ASP A 63 -42.01 -7.99 -3.72
CA ASP A 63 -42.54 -6.95 -4.61
C ASP A 63 -41.95 -5.54 -4.39
N LYS A 64 -40.76 -5.44 -3.78
CA LYS A 64 -40.01 -4.20 -3.60
C LYS A 64 -38.82 -4.14 -4.54
N LYS A 65 -38.49 -2.91 -4.96
CA LYS A 65 -37.21 -2.66 -5.61
C LYS A 65 -36.10 -2.71 -4.53
N ILE A 66 -35.19 -3.65 -4.67
CA ILE A 66 -34.13 -3.91 -3.70
C ILE A 66 -32.81 -3.42 -4.29
N ILE A 67 -32.01 -2.74 -3.50
CA ILE A 67 -30.59 -2.47 -3.79
C ILE A 67 -29.74 -3.27 -2.79
N GLY A 68 -28.61 -3.79 -3.28
CA GLY A 68 -27.64 -4.50 -2.46
C GLY A 68 -26.37 -3.67 -2.31
N ILE A 69 -25.96 -3.43 -1.06
CA ILE A 69 -24.68 -2.80 -0.75
C ILE A 69 -23.75 -3.88 -0.19
N GLY A 70 -22.75 -4.23 -0.98
CA GLY A 70 -21.70 -5.16 -0.56
C GLY A 70 -20.69 -4.53 0.39
N SER A 71 -19.68 -5.29 0.73
CA SER A 71 -18.60 -4.83 1.60
C SER A 71 -17.27 -5.46 1.19
N PRO A 72 -16.17 -4.70 1.11
CA PRO A 72 -14.85 -5.26 0.86
C PRO A 72 -14.34 -6.13 2.03
N ARG A 73 -15.02 -6.09 3.19
CA ARG A 73 -14.73 -6.95 4.36
C ARG A 73 -15.53 -8.23 4.39
N ALA A 74 -16.57 -8.36 3.56
CA ALA A 74 -17.34 -9.58 3.40
C ALA A 74 -16.60 -10.56 2.47
N SER A 75 -16.95 -11.85 2.58
CA SER A 75 -16.40 -12.84 1.66
C SER A 75 -16.87 -12.60 0.22
N LEU A 76 -16.14 -13.14 -0.73
CA LEU A 76 -16.52 -13.08 -2.15
C LEU A 76 -17.88 -13.74 -2.38
N GLU A 77 -18.11 -14.88 -1.74
CA GLU A 77 -19.37 -15.64 -1.82
C GLU A 77 -20.55 -14.82 -1.29
N THR A 78 -20.38 -14.10 -0.18
CA THR A 78 -21.43 -13.24 0.38
C THR A 78 -21.78 -12.10 -0.57
N ASN A 79 -20.77 -11.43 -1.12
CA ASN A 79 -21.00 -10.36 -2.09
C ASN A 79 -21.62 -10.88 -3.38
N PHE A 80 -21.21 -12.05 -3.86
CA PHE A 80 -21.76 -12.71 -5.04
C PHE A 80 -23.22 -13.12 -4.83
N ALA A 81 -23.54 -13.71 -3.68
CA ALA A 81 -24.92 -14.08 -3.34
C ALA A 81 -25.84 -12.86 -3.27
N LEU A 82 -25.35 -11.76 -2.66
CA LEU A 82 -26.09 -10.51 -2.61
C LEU A 82 -26.32 -9.93 -4.02
N LYS A 83 -25.29 -9.92 -4.84
CA LYS A 83 -25.38 -9.46 -6.23
C LYS A 83 -26.41 -10.26 -7.04
N ASN A 84 -26.41 -11.59 -6.88
CA ASN A 84 -27.39 -12.45 -7.55
C ASN A 84 -28.83 -12.22 -7.04
N LEU A 85 -29.00 -11.93 -5.75
CA LEU A 85 -30.30 -11.66 -5.16
C LEU A 85 -30.92 -10.36 -5.72
N VAL A 86 -30.14 -9.28 -5.85
CA VAL A 86 -30.66 -7.95 -6.23
C VAL A 86 -30.51 -7.64 -7.72
N GLY A 87 -29.70 -8.40 -8.44
CA GLY A 87 -29.35 -8.16 -9.83
C GLY A 87 -28.17 -7.19 -9.98
N PHE A 88 -27.46 -7.28 -11.11
CA PHE A 88 -26.25 -6.52 -11.39
C PHE A 88 -26.46 -5.01 -11.26
N GLU A 89 -27.53 -4.49 -11.85
CA GLU A 89 -27.84 -3.07 -11.90
C GLU A 89 -28.19 -2.46 -10.53
N ASN A 90 -28.55 -3.29 -9.57
CA ASN A 90 -28.95 -2.87 -8.23
C ASN A 90 -27.89 -3.19 -7.17
N PHE A 91 -26.69 -3.62 -7.58
CA PHE A 91 -25.60 -3.98 -6.68
C PHE A 91 -24.53 -2.91 -6.65
N SER A 92 -24.10 -2.51 -5.43
CA SER A 92 -22.93 -1.67 -5.19
C SER A 92 -21.89 -2.43 -4.40
N THR A 93 -20.61 -2.23 -4.68
CA THR A 93 -19.48 -2.78 -3.91
C THR A 93 -19.35 -2.20 -2.50
N GLY A 94 -20.07 -1.12 -2.20
CA GLY A 94 -19.95 -0.37 -0.95
C GLY A 94 -18.83 0.69 -0.97
N LEU A 95 -18.12 0.83 -2.09
CA LEU A 95 -17.18 1.92 -2.31
C LEU A 95 -17.91 3.12 -2.96
N ASN A 96 -17.47 4.32 -2.63
CA ASN A 96 -17.93 5.50 -3.37
C ASN A 96 -17.32 5.54 -4.78
N HIS A 97 -17.84 6.41 -5.65
CA HIS A 97 -17.42 6.48 -7.05
C HIS A 97 -15.92 6.74 -7.21
N GLN A 98 -15.35 7.65 -6.42
CA GLN A 98 -13.92 7.99 -6.49
C GLN A 98 -13.03 6.81 -6.04
N GLN A 99 -13.38 6.17 -4.93
CA GLN A 99 -12.68 4.98 -4.46
C GLN A 99 -12.75 3.84 -5.47
N GLN A 100 -13.93 3.61 -6.07
CA GLN A 100 -14.08 2.58 -7.10
C GLN A 100 -13.23 2.89 -8.33
N ALA A 101 -13.17 4.15 -8.76
CA ALA A 101 -12.34 4.57 -9.89
C ALA A 101 -10.85 4.35 -9.61
N LEU A 102 -10.37 4.68 -8.40
CA LEU A 102 -8.98 4.44 -8.00
C LEU A 102 -8.65 2.94 -7.95
N VAL A 103 -9.52 2.12 -7.35
CA VAL A 103 -9.33 0.66 -7.31
C VAL A 103 -9.27 0.09 -8.71
N ASN A 104 -10.17 0.51 -9.61
CA ASN A 104 -10.16 0.07 -11.01
C ASN A 104 -8.85 0.49 -11.70
N LYS A 105 -8.34 1.70 -11.44
CA LYS A 105 -7.07 2.17 -11.99
C LYS A 105 -5.88 1.37 -11.46
N CYS A 106 -5.86 1.04 -10.17
CA CYS A 106 -4.85 0.14 -9.61
C CYS A 106 -4.86 -1.24 -10.31
N ILE A 107 -6.05 -1.82 -10.51
CA ILE A 107 -6.20 -3.11 -11.21
C ILE A 107 -5.70 -3.00 -12.65
N GLU A 108 -6.06 -1.93 -13.36
CA GLU A 108 -5.61 -1.66 -14.73
C GLU A 108 -4.08 -1.63 -14.81
N VAL A 109 -3.42 -0.83 -13.94
CA VAL A 109 -1.96 -0.73 -13.89
C VAL A 109 -1.32 -2.08 -13.58
N LEU A 110 -1.80 -2.79 -12.54
CA LEU A 110 -1.26 -4.10 -12.15
C LEU A 110 -1.49 -5.20 -13.20
N SER A 111 -2.47 -5.01 -14.10
CA SER A 111 -2.79 -5.95 -15.19
C SER A 111 -2.13 -5.56 -16.51
N THR A 112 -1.42 -4.43 -16.56
CA THR A 112 -0.76 -3.96 -17.78
C THR A 112 0.43 -4.87 -18.10
N GLU A 113 0.49 -5.36 -19.34
CA GLU A 113 1.58 -6.19 -19.82
C GLU A 113 2.91 -5.41 -19.78
N GLY A 114 3.98 -6.08 -19.34
CA GLY A 114 5.30 -5.48 -19.21
C GLY A 114 5.58 -4.80 -17.86
N ILE A 115 4.58 -4.63 -17.00
CA ILE A 115 4.79 -4.14 -15.63
C ILE A 115 5.10 -5.32 -14.71
N TYR A 116 6.30 -5.31 -14.12
CA TYR A 116 6.68 -6.32 -13.13
C TYR A 116 6.10 -5.99 -11.75
N ASN A 117 5.30 -6.89 -11.23
CA ASN A 117 4.74 -6.81 -9.88
C ASN A 117 5.52 -7.76 -8.97
N PRO A 118 6.40 -7.26 -8.09
CA PRO A 118 7.25 -8.12 -7.26
C PRO A 118 6.45 -8.84 -6.17
N GLY A 119 6.85 -10.07 -5.88
CA GLY A 119 6.40 -10.78 -4.69
C GLY A 119 6.96 -10.17 -3.40
N MET A 120 6.41 -10.55 -2.25
CA MET A 120 6.79 -9.99 -0.94
C MET A 120 8.29 -10.15 -0.61
N THR A 121 8.90 -11.23 -1.04
CA THR A 121 10.34 -11.48 -0.87
C THR A 121 11.18 -10.79 -1.92
N ASP A 122 10.65 -10.59 -3.13
CA ASP A 122 11.37 -9.91 -4.21
C ASP A 122 11.59 -8.43 -3.87
N ILE A 123 10.62 -7.79 -3.20
CA ILE A 123 10.74 -6.41 -2.71
C ILE A 123 12.03 -6.22 -1.89
N GLU A 124 12.47 -7.22 -1.13
CA GLU A 124 13.69 -7.13 -0.32
C GLU A 124 14.96 -6.95 -1.18
N SER A 125 14.91 -7.27 -2.48
CA SER A 125 16.05 -7.15 -3.41
C SER A 125 16.12 -5.82 -4.17
N HIS A 126 15.15 -4.94 -3.98
CA HIS A 126 15.13 -3.62 -4.63
C HIS A 126 16.16 -2.67 -4.01
N ASP A 127 16.71 -1.77 -4.80
CA ASP A 127 17.83 -0.91 -4.39
C ASP A 127 17.53 0.60 -4.51
N ALA A 128 16.35 0.97 -4.98
CA ALA A 128 15.76 2.31 -4.84
C ALA A 128 14.24 2.20 -4.71
N VAL A 129 13.62 2.94 -3.80
CA VAL A 129 12.19 2.85 -3.52
C VAL A 129 11.57 4.24 -3.44
N LEU A 130 10.46 4.45 -4.17
CA LEU A 130 9.58 5.59 -4.03
C LEU A 130 8.23 5.12 -3.47
N ILE A 131 7.82 5.66 -2.33
CA ILE A 131 6.48 5.47 -1.74
C ILE A 131 5.72 6.77 -1.94
N LEU A 132 4.57 6.69 -2.62
CA LEU A 132 3.80 7.85 -3.04
C LEU A 132 2.35 7.72 -2.58
N GLY A 133 1.99 8.48 -1.54
CA GLY A 133 0.62 8.60 -1.04
C GLY A 133 0.06 7.33 -0.39
N GLU A 134 0.90 6.53 0.27
CA GLU A 134 0.45 5.31 0.93
C GLU A 134 1.26 5.01 2.20
N ASP A 135 0.63 5.07 3.37
CA ASP A 135 1.25 4.58 4.61
C ASP A 135 1.20 3.04 4.66
N ILE A 136 2.18 2.42 4.04
CA ILE A 136 2.32 0.96 4.02
C ILE A 136 2.57 0.34 5.40
N THR A 137 2.92 1.12 6.41
CA THR A 137 3.03 0.61 7.78
C THR A 137 1.67 0.27 8.37
N GLN A 138 0.61 0.92 7.89
CA GLN A 138 -0.76 0.71 8.30
C GLN A 138 -1.52 -0.24 7.36
N THR A 139 -1.29 -0.14 6.06
CA THR A 139 -2.06 -0.87 5.04
C THR A 139 -1.40 -2.20 4.68
N SER A 140 -0.08 -2.27 4.64
CA SER A 140 0.67 -3.46 4.23
C SER A 140 1.98 -3.63 5.00
N SER A 141 1.90 -3.93 6.30
CA SER A 141 3.07 -4.02 7.19
C SER A 141 4.14 -5.03 6.75
N ARG A 142 3.78 -6.06 5.97
CA ARG A 142 4.77 -6.98 5.39
C ARG A 142 5.57 -6.31 4.26
N VAL A 143 4.93 -5.49 3.42
CA VAL A 143 5.64 -4.68 2.42
C VAL A 143 6.57 -3.68 3.11
N ALA A 144 6.10 -3.01 4.18
CA ALA A 144 6.92 -2.11 4.98
C ALA A 144 8.18 -2.80 5.53
N LEU A 145 8.04 -4.04 6.03
CA LEU A 145 9.20 -4.84 6.45
C LEU A 145 10.14 -5.15 5.30
N SER A 146 9.63 -5.52 4.13
CA SER A 146 10.45 -5.80 2.95
C SER A 146 11.25 -4.57 2.51
N ILE A 147 10.64 -3.38 2.53
CA ILE A 147 11.33 -2.13 2.20
C ILE A 147 12.41 -1.79 3.24
N ARG A 148 12.18 -2.08 4.53
CA ARG A 148 13.23 -1.96 5.55
C ARG A 148 14.43 -2.88 5.28
N GLN A 149 14.21 -4.05 4.66
CA GLN A 149 15.32 -4.89 4.23
C GLN A 149 15.98 -4.33 2.96
N ALA A 150 15.19 -3.89 1.99
CA ALA A 150 15.66 -3.26 0.75
C ALA A 150 16.58 -2.06 1.02
N ALA A 151 16.25 -1.22 2.00
CA ALA A 151 17.07 -0.08 2.41
C ALA A 151 18.51 -0.46 2.82
N LYS A 152 18.75 -1.72 3.22
CA LYS A 152 20.08 -2.20 3.63
C LYS A 152 20.94 -2.69 2.47
N ASN A 153 20.41 -2.77 1.24
CA ASN A 153 21.10 -3.42 0.14
C ASN A 153 22.40 -2.71 -0.25
N GLU A 154 22.47 -1.39 -0.19
CA GLU A 154 23.73 -0.66 -0.44
C GLU A 154 24.79 -1.01 0.63
N ALA A 155 24.40 -1.05 1.90
CA ALA A 155 25.29 -1.46 2.99
C ALA A 155 25.79 -2.90 2.80
N ILE A 156 24.91 -3.81 2.39
CA ILE A 156 25.26 -5.21 2.12
C ILE A 156 26.21 -5.32 0.93
N LYS A 157 25.99 -4.55 -0.12
CA LYS A 157 26.84 -4.47 -1.31
C LYS A 157 28.27 -3.98 -0.95
N MET A 158 28.36 -2.92 -0.14
CA MET A 158 29.65 -2.41 0.36
C MET A 158 30.38 -3.47 1.21
N ALA A 159 29.66 -4.16 2.08
CA ALA A 159 30.20 -5.24 2.91
C ALA A 159 30.69 -6.42 2.07
N ALA A 160 29.96 -6.79 1.04
CA ALA A 160 30.34 -7.86 0.10
C ALA A 160 31.66 -7.55 -0.61
N ALA A 161 31.91 -6.30 -0.98
CA ALA A 161 33.18 -5.86 -1.60
C ALA A 161 34.39 -6.12 -0.66
N THR A 162 34.19 -6.09 0.65
CA THR A 162 35.20 -6.42 1.66
C THR A 162 35.15 -7.88 2.13
N LYS A 163 34.37 -8.76 1.46
CA LYS A 163 34.13 -10.17 1.81
C LYS A 163 33.50 -10.36 3.19
N THR A 164 32.82 -9.33 3.70
CA THR A 164 32.08 -9.40 4.97
C THR A 164 30.72 -10.03 4.73
N GLN A 165 30.35 -10.99 5.56
CA GLN A 165 29.07 -11.70 5.44
C GLN A 165 27.88 -10.80 5.77
N SER A 166 26.82 -10.83 4.97
CA SER A 166 25.64 -9.96 5.09
C SER A 166 24.86 -10.12 6.40
N TRP A 167 24.94 -11.26 7.05
CA TRP A 167 24.29 -11.55 8.33
C TRP A 167 25.04 -11.00 9.56
N LEU A 168 26.26 -10.49 9.37
CA LEU A 168 27.04 -9.84 10.43
C LEU A 168 26.63 -8.36 10.53
N ALA A 169 25.56 -8.08 11.27
CA ALA A 169 24.92 -6.76 11.31
C ALA A 169 25.88 -5.61 11.69
N GLU A 170 26.69 -5.77 12.75
CA GLU A 170 27.59 -4.70 13.21
C GLU A 170 28.75 -4.43 12.26
N PRO A 171 29.48 -5.44 11.72
CA PRO A 171 30.46 -5.21 10.66
C PRO A 171 29.87 -4.53 9.42
N VAL A 172 28.71 -4.98 8.93
CA VAL A 172 28.01 -4.37 7.79
C VAL A 172 27.72 -2.90 8.06
N LYS A 173 27.12 -2.57 9.21
CA LYS A 173 26.82 -1.20 9.61
C LYS A 173 28.06 -0.31 9.69
N ARG A 174 29.16 -0.85 10.21
CA ARG A 174 30.43 -0.12 10.33
C ARG A 174 31.05 0.17 8.97
N ILE A 175 31.00 -0.79 8.04
CA ILE A 175 31.51 -0.60 6.66
C ILE A 175 30.65 0.40 5.92
N ALA A 176 29.33 0.34 6.06
CA ALA A 176 28.39 1.22 5.37
C ALA A 176 28.48 2.68 5.81
N GLN A 177 28.94 2.98 7.04
CA GLN A 177 29.04 4.34 7.58
C GLN A 177 27.76 5.18 7.39
N GLY A 178 26.59 4.53 7.49
CA GLY A 178 25.28 5.17 7.29
C GLY A 178 24.75 5.13 5.86
N SER A 179 25.51 4.60 4.89
CA SER A 179 25.02 4.44 3.52
C SER A 179 23.85 3.45 3.47
N GLN A 180 22.80 3.83 2.77
CA GLN A 180 21.59 3.02 2.56
C GLN A 180 21.11 3.17 1.12
N SER A 181 20.39 2.18 0.62
CA SER A 181 19.63 2.31 -0.62
C SER A 181 18.58 3.41 -0.47
N PRO A 182 18.40 4.30 -1.45
CA PRO A 182 17.50 5.43 -1.33
C PRO A 182 16.05 4.99 -1.21
N VAL A 183 15.38 5.49 -0.16
CA VAL A 183 13.94 5.35 0.06
C VAL A 183 13.35 6.75 0.16
N TYR A 184 12.40 7.04 -0.70
CA TYR A 184 11.66 8.30 -0.74
C TYR A 184 10.25 8.07 -0.26
N ILE A 185 9.75 8.92 0.63
CA ILE A 185 8.41 8.81 1.20
C ILE A 185 7.72 10.16 1.04
N ILE A 186 6.64 10.17 0.29
CA ILE A 186 5.80 11.35 0.11
C ILE A 186 4.37 10.95 0.48
N ASP A 187 3.87 11.48 1.59
CA ASP A 187 2.56 11.13 2.12
C ASP A 187 1.88 12.35 2.76
N VAL A 188 0.62 12.23 3.11
CA VAL A 188 -0.16 13.29 3.81
C VAL A 188 0.17 13.37 5.29
N THR A 189 0.84 12.35 5.83
CA THR A 189 1.27 12.28 7.24
C THR A 189 2.64 11.63 7.35
N GLN A 190 3.28 11.82 8.49
CA GLN A 190 4.50 11.09 8.83
C GLN A 190 4.23 9.60 9.02
N THR A 191 5.12 8.77 8.49
CA THR A 191 5.03 7.31 8.57
C THR A 191 6.07 6.72 9.52
N LYS A 192 5.98 5.42 9.81
CA LYS A 192 6.99 4.74 10.64
C LYS A 192 8.24 4.29 9.85
N LEU A 193 8.41 4.73 8.61
CA LEU A 193 9.57 4.41 7.77
C LEU A 193 10.54 5.58 7.61
N GLU A 194 10.31 6.70 8.26
CA GLU A 194 11.15 7.90 8.14
C GLU A 194 12.59 7.66 8.59
N ASP A 195 12.79 6.76 9.54
CA ASP A 195 14.11 6.36 10.04
C ASP A 195 15.00 5.69 8.99
N ILE A 196 14.43 5.20 7.88
CA ILE A 196 15.16 4.62 6.75
C ILE A 196 15.03 5.46 5.48
N SER A 197 14.33 6.58 5.52
CA SER A 197 14.14 7.40 4.34
C SER A 197 15.35 8.28 4.05
N LYS A 198 15.70 8.42 2.77
CA LYS A 198 16.63 9.45 2.28
C LYS A 198 15.98 10.83 2.33
N VAL A 199 14.69 10.88 1.94
CA VAL A 199 13.84 12.08 2.04
C VAL A 199 12.44 11.65 2.39
N SER A 200 11.82 12.33 3.36
CA SER A 200 10.40 12.21 3.71
C SER A 200 9.75 13.58 3.59
N VAL A 201 8.62 13.66 2.88
CA VAL A 201 7.86 14.90 2.67
C VAL A 201 6.40 14.68 3.02
N VAL A 202 5.87 15.56 3.86
CA VAL A 202 4.43 15.64 4.13
C VAL A 202 3.84 16.69 3.20
N ALA A 203 2.88 16.29 2.37
CA ALA A 203 2.30 17.14 1.32
C ALA A 203 0.80 16.90 1.16
N THR A 204 0.11 17.82 0.48
CA THR A 204 -1.30 17.62 0.11
C THR A 204 -1.44 16.54 -0.96
N PRO A 205 -2.62 15.87 -1.11
CA PRO A 205 -2.84 14.91 -2.17
C PRO A 205 -2.56 15.47 -3.58
N GLU A 206 -2.89 16.74 -3.80
CA GLU A 206 -2.62 17.44 -5.07
C GLU A 206 -1.12 17.58 -5.33
N ASP A 207 -0.34 17.93 -4.33
CA ASP A 207 1.12 18.11 -4.48
C ASP A 207 1.83 16.76 -4.60
N ILE A 208 1.36 15.72 -3.91
CA ILE A 208 1.81 14.33 -4.09
C ILE A 208 1.61 13.91 -5.55
N THR A 209 0.42 14.19 -6.10
CA THR A 209 0.10 13.87 -7.49
C THR A 209 0.99 14.64 -8.47
N LYS A 210 1.16 15.95 -8.27
CA LYS A 210 2.05 16.79 -9.08
C LYS A 210 3.50 16.29 -9.06
N LEU A 211 4.00 15.94 -7.86
CA LEU A 211 5.35 15.40 -7.72
C LEU A 211 5.50 14.06 -8.47
N GLY A 212 4.51 13.18 -8.35
CA GLY A 212 4.50 11.91 -9.08
C GLY A 212 4.60 12.10 -10.60
N PHE A 213 3.83 13.01 -11.18
CA PHE A 213 3.93 13.34 -12.61
C PHE A 213 5.28 13.98 -12.97
N LYS A 214 5.80 14.90 -12.15
CA LYS A 214 7.14 15.47 -12.37
C LYS A 214 8.24 14.41 -12.36
N VAL A 215 8.19 13.45 -11.46
CA VAL A 215 9.13 12.31 -11.43
C VAL A 215 9.01 11.49 -12.72
N ALA A 216 7.79 11.20 -13.17
CA ALA A 216 7.58 10.49 -14.42
C ALA A 216 8.11 11.25 -15.64
N ASP A 217 7.90 12.57 -15.71
CA ASP A 217 8.42 13.43 -16.77
C ASP A 217 9.96 13.45 -16.77
N GLU A 218 10.59 13.53 -15.61
CA GLU A 218 12.05 13.47 -15.50
C GLU A 218 12.59 12.09 -15.93
N ILE A 219 11.95 11.00 -15.55
CA ILE A 219 12.32 9.65 -16.01
C ILE A 219 12.21 9.56 -17.55
N ALA A 220 11.14 10.10 -18.14
CA ALA A 220 10.96 10.09 -19.59
C ALA A 220 12.08 10.88 -20.32
N LYS A 221 12.47 12.06 -19.79
CA LYS A 221 13.59 12.84 -20.35
C LYS A 221 14.90 12.05 -20.34
N PHE A 222 15.21 11.36 -19.25
CA PHE A 222 16.38 10.50 -19.16
C PHE A 222 16.34 9.32 -20.15
N ALA A 223 15.15 8.73 -20.38
CA ALA A 223 15.00 7.68 -21.38
C ALA A 223 15.26 8.18 -22.80
N ASP A 224 14.84 9.42 -23.12
CA ASP A 224 15.14 10.08 -24.40
C ASP A 224 16.61 10.51 -24.50
N ASP A 225 17.25 10.91 -23.39
CA ASP A 225 18.66 11.32 -23.33
C ASP A 225 19.62 10.13 -23.33
N LEU A 226 19.21 8.95 -22.87
CA LEU A 226 19.97 7.70 -23.09
C LEU A 226 20.10 7.35 -24.59
N ALA A 227 19.21 7.87 -25.42
CA ALA A 227 19.37 7.86 -26.88
C ALA A 227 20.34 8.94 -27.39
N LYS A 228 20.76 9.89 -26.53
CA LYS A 228 21.65 11.00 -26.84
C LYS A 228 22.71 11.12 -25.74
N ILE A 229 23.77 10.31 -25.79
CA ILE A 229 24.87 10.33 -24.82
C ILE A 229 25.37 11.76 -24.60
N VAL A 230 25.07 12.35 -23.45
CA VAL A 230 25.73 13.59 -22.96
C VAL A 230 25.99 13.47 -21.46
N ASP A 231 27.22 13.76 -21.08
CA ASP A 231 27.92 13.78 -19.80
C ASP A 231 27.16 14.59 -18.70
N PRO A 232 26.91 14.08 -17.48
CA PRO A 232 26.19 14.81 -16.44
C PRO A 232 27.10 15.68 -15.59
N GLN A 233 27.70 16.71 -16.15
CA GLN A 233 28.33 17.80 -15.39
C GLN A 233 27.73 19.12 -15.83
N THR A 234 26.83 19.63 -15.07
CA THR A 234 26.49 21.02 -14.76
C THR A 234 25.00 21.19 -14.52
N VAL A 235 24.58 21.07 -13.29
CA VAL A 235 23.34 21.73 -12.84
C VAL A 235 23.76 22.84 -11.88
N GLU A 236 23.80 24.07 -12.39
CA GLU A 236 23.93 25.27 -11.56
C GLU A 236 22.70 25.40 -10.65
N LYS A 237 22.97 25.67 -9.37
CA LYS A 237 21.95 25.95 -8.36
C LYS A 237 21.48 27.38 -8.53
N ASP A 238 20.30 27.58 -9.09
CA ASP A 238 19.56 28.81 -8.90
C ASP A 238 18.39 28.55 -7.94
N ALA A 239 18.50 29.13 -6.77
CA ALA A 239 17.53 29.05 -5.69
C ALA A 239 16.53 30.21 -5.82
N ASP A 240 15.31 29.92 -6.30
CA ASP A 240 14.15 30.74 -5.88
C ASP A 240 12.80 30.02 -6.15
N THR A 241 11.91 30.10 -5.14
CA THR A 241 10.50 29.69 -5.06
C THR A 241 10.20 28.19 -4.82
N GLY A 242 9.11 27.90 -4.07
CA GLY A 242 8.68 26.53 -3.72
C GLY A 242 8.37 25.61 -4.90
N MET A 243 8.27 26.13 -6.12
CA MET A 243 8.13 25.36 -7.34
C MET A 243 9.48 24.74 -7.77
N ASP A 244 10.57 25.39 -7.42
CA ASP A 244 11.95 24.96 -7.69
C ASP A 244 12.35 23.78 -6.79
N ALA A 245 11.96 23.79 -5.53
CA ALA A 245 12.25 22.70 -4.58
C ALA A 245 11.56 21.39 -4.98
N MET A 246 10.32 21.44 -5.44
CA MET A 246 9.59 20.25 -5.91
C MET A 246 10.21 19.68 -7.19
N GLN A 247 10.69 20.53 -8.08
CA GLN A 247 11.37 20.12 -9.32
C GLN A 247 12.71 19.46 -9.01
N ALA A 248 13.52 20.06 -8.13
CA ALA A 248 14.80 19.50 -7.70
C ALA A 248 14.62 18.13 -7.01
N LEU A 249 13.57 17.99 -6.18
CA LEU A 249 13.24 16.71 -5.55
C LEU A 249 12.82 15.66 -6.60
N ALA A 250 12.01 16.05 -7.60
CA ALA A 250 11.59 15.15 -8.65
C ALA A 250 12.80 14.65 -9.47
N GLN A 251 13.74 15.53 -9.81
CA GLN A 251 14.97 15.18 -10.49
C GLN A 251 15.84 14.22 -9.67
N GLN A 252 15.99 14.47 -8.37
CA GLN A 252 16.74 13.59 -7.48
C GLN A 252 16.13 12.20 -7.40
N ILE A 253 14.80 12.12 -7.23
CA ILE A 253 14.07 10.83 -7.18
C ILE A 253 14.22 10.10 -8.51
N ALA A 254 14.00 10.78 -9.64
CA ALA A 254 14.12 10.19 -10.96
C ALA A 254 15.53 9.66 -11.20
N TYR A 255 16.56 10.42 -10.87
CA TYR A 255 17.96 10.01 -10.98
C TYR A 255 18.23 8.72 -10.20
N ASP A 256 17.87 8.67 -8.91
CA ASP A 256 18.14 7.50 -8.08
C ASP A 256 17.35 6.25 -8.57
N LEU A 257 16.13 6.43 -9.05
CA LEU A 257 15.33 5.32 -9.61
C LEU A 257 15.95 4.78 -10.92
N ILE A 258 16.50 5.65 -11.76
CA ILE A 258 17.13 5.27 -13.05
C ILE A 258 18.48 4.59 -12.81
N GLN A 259 19.27 5.06 -11.84
CA GLN A 259 20.55 4.46 -11.50
C GLN A 259 20.41 3.11 -10.78
N ALA A 260 19.24 2.81 -10.24
CA ALA A 260 18.98 1.56 -9.56
C ALA A 260 18.93 0.37 -10.53
N ASN A 261 19.43 -0.78 -10.08
CA ASN A 261 19.27 -2.03 -10.84
C ASN A 261 17.85 -2.55 -10.76
N LYS A 262 17.19 -2.31 -9.62
CA LYS A 262 15.82 -2.76 -9.34
C LYS A 262 15.05 -1.63 -8.64
N PRO A 263 14.58 -0.63 -9.39
CA PRO A 263 13.73 0.40 -8.82
C PRO A 263 12.35 -0.15 -8.44
N LEU A 264 11.73 0.43 -7.40
CA LEU A 264 10.39 0.09 -6.95
C LEU A 264 9.58 1.37 -6.72
N VAL A 265 8.37 1.41 -7.27
CA VAL A 265 7.38 2.43 -6.92
C VAL A 265 6.22 1.76 -6.20
N VAL A 266 5.84 2.31 -5.05
CA VAL A 266 4.72 1.85 -4.24
C VAL A 266 3.71 2.98 -4.12
N SER A 267 2.49 2.70 -4.51
CA SER A 267 1.36 3.61 -4.36
C SER A 267 0.10 2.80 -4.07
N GLY A 268 -0.97 3.47 -3.69
CA GLY A 268 -2.22 2.82 -3.35
C GLY A 268 -3.45 3.72 -3.50
N SER A 269 -4.54 3.31 -2.91
CA SER A 269 -5.82 4.01 -2.97
C SER A 269 -6.19 4.73 -1.67
N SER A 270 -5.27 4.81 -0.69
CA SER A 270 -5.57 5.33 0.65
C SER A 270 -5.89 6.82 0.68
N LEU A 271 -5.32 7.61 -0.24
CA LEU A 271 -5.59 9.05 -0.35
C LEU A 271 -7.05 9.40 -0.71
N SER A 272 -7.83 8.43 -1.17
CA SER A 272 -9.25 8.64 -1.48
C SER A 272 -10.15 8.63 -0.24
N SER A 273 -9.63 8.28 0.92
CA SER A 273 -10.39 8.16 2.17
C SER A 273 -10.28 9.39 3.09
N ILE A 274 -9.68 10.48 2.60
CA ILE A 274 -9.52 11.74 3.31
C ILE A 274 -10.47 12.79 2.74
#